data_f79ee8945bfc546e4e76b7b4bd46fa3f
#
_entry.id   f79ee8945bfc546e4e76b7b4bd46fa3f
#
_cell.length_a   1.000
_cell.length_b   1.000
_cell.length_c   1.000
_cell.angle_alpha   90.00
_cell.angle_beta   90.00
_cell.angle_gamma   90.00
#
_symmetry.space_group_name_H-M   'P 1'
#
loop_
_entity.id
_entity.type
_entity.pdbx_description
1 polymer ?
#
loop_
_entity_poly.entity_id
_entity_poly.type
_entity_poly.pdbx_seq_one_letter_code
_entity_poly.pdbx_strand_id
1 'polypeptide(L)'
;MNKNQNESVQQAAERPKTLRIILSIVIAFFVWMAAMLAAPEITKAIRDVPITVDIPTSAMLEVVDGADTKVSLVLDGKQFEIGSYGPENVRVVADASAITEPGTYEVPLVVSDNGTRSYTVTSISPATVTLTFETRATKLL
;
A
#
# COMPACT_ATOMS: atom_id res chain seq x y z
N MET A 1 19.29 63.25 -30.07
CA MET A 1 20.50 62.48 -29.87
C MET A 1 20.41 61.42 -28.83
N ASN A 2 19.38 60.59 -28.84
CA ASN A 2 19.23 59.47 -27.86
C ASN A 2 18.88 58.18 -28.57
N LYS A 3 19.61 57.89 -29.64
CA LYS A 3 19.40 56.66 -30.43
C LYS A 3 19.93 55.40 -29.71
N ASN A 4 20.85 55.57 -28.80
CA ASN A 4 21.53 54.45 -28.11
C ASN A 4 20.76 53.94 -26.87
N GLN A 5 19.81 54.67 -26.36
CA GLN A 5 19.01 54.19 -25.20
C GLN A 5 17.81 53.34 -25.59
N ASN A 6 17.33 53.46 -26.82
CA ASN A 6 16.20 52.67 -27.30
C ASN A 6 16.62 51.25 -27.71
N GLU A 7 17.87 51.06 -28.11
CA GLU A 7 18.38 49.74 -28.51
C GLU A 7 18.61 48.79 -27.32
N SER A 8 19.03 49.34 -26.17
CA SER A 8 19.22 48.56 -24.97
C SER A 8 17.92 48.10 -24.32
N VAL A 9 16.86 48.88 -24.46
CA VAL A 9 15.54 48.53 -23.91
C VAL A 9 14.83 47.48 -24.79
N GLN A 10 15.09 47.51 -26.10
CA GLN A 10 14.52 46.55 -27.02
C GLN A 10 15.22 45.18 -26.93
N GLN A 11 16.53 45.13 -26.66
CA GLN A 11 17.25 43.88 -26.47
C GLN A 11 16.86 43.15 -25.19
N ALA A 12 16.45 43.85 -24.14
CA ALA A 12 15.98 43.26 -22.92
C ALA A 12 14.57 42.62 -23.07
N ALA A 13 13.78 43.04 -24.09
CA ALA A 13 12.44 42.48 -24.35
C ALA A 13 12.45 41.26 -25.25
N GLU A 14 13.53 41.02 -25.99
CA GLU A 14 13.68 39.85 -26.87
C GLU A 14 14.42 38.72 -26.15
N ARG A 15 13.77 38.15 -25.16
CA ARG A 15 14.26 36.86 -24.63
C ARG A 15 14.11 35.81 -25.72
N PRO A 16 15.15 34.99 -25.97
CA PRO A 16 15.07 33.98 -27.01
C PRO A 16 13.88 33.04 -26.72
N LYS A 17 13.14 32.71 -27.77
CA LYS A 17 11.97 31.81 -27.67
C LYS A 17 12.33 30.50 -26.94
N THR A 18 13.55 30.01 -27.15
CA THR A 18 14.10 28.83 -26.49
C THR A 18 14.13 28.97 -24.95
N LEU A 19 14.52 30.15 -24.44
CA LEU A 19 14.56 30.38 -23.00
C LEU A 19 13.15 30.38 -22.39
N ARG A 20 12.16 30.91 -23.10
CA ARG A 20 10.75 30.87 -22.66
C ARG A 20 10.21 29.46 -22.61
N ILE A 21 10.54 28.63 -23.60
CA ILE A 21 10.14 27.23 -23.66
C ILE A 21 10.76 26.45 -22.50
N ILE A 22 12.05 26.60 -22.27
CA ILE A 22 12.77 25.95 -21.16
C ILE A 22 12.17 26.38 -19.83
N LEU A 23 11.94 27.68 -19.63
CA LEU A 23 11.37 28.19 -18.39
C LEU A 23 9.96 27.64 -18.16
N SER A 24 9.15 27.54 -19.22
CA SER A 24 7.80 26.96 -19.14
C SER A 24 7.82 25.49 -18.72
N ILE A 25 8.75 24.72 -19.25
CA ILE A 25 8.93 23.30 -18.91
C ILE A 25 9.34 23.16 -17.44
N VAL A 26 10.28 23.99 -16.99
CA VAL A 26 10.75 23.98 -15.60
C VAL A 26 9.61 24.33 -14.65
N ILE A 27 8.85 25.38 -14.94
CA ILE A 27 7.69 25.78 -14.12
C ILE A 27 6.64 24.68 -14.11
N ALA A 28 6.32 24.10 -15.25
CA ALA A 28 5.36 23.00 -15.36
C ALA A 28 5.82 21.78 -14.53
N PHE A 29 7.10 21.47 -14.55
CA PHE A 29 7.67 20.40 -13.75
C PHE A 29 7.53 20.67 -12.24
N PHE A 30 7.83 21.90 -11.80
CA PHE A 30 7.67 22.26 -10.39
C PHE A 30 6.20 22.27 -9.94
N VAL A 31 5.29 22.74 -10.78
CA VAL A 31 3.85 22.70 -10.49
C VAL A 31 3.37 21.24 -10.40
N TRP A 32 3.79 20.40 -11.32
CA TRP A 32 3.46 18.98 -11.30
C TRP A 32 4.01 18.28 -10.03
N MET A 33 5.26 18.56 -9.69
CA MET A 33 5.88 18.01 -8.48
C MET A 33 5.17 18.48 -7.22
N ALA A 34 4.80 19.76 -7.14
CA ALA A 34 4.04 20.30 -6.02
C ALA A 34 2.64 19.65 -5.91
N ALA A 35 1.97 19.44 -7.04
CA ALA A 35 0.69 18.74 -7.07
C ALA A 35 0.81 17.28 -6.59
N MET A 36 1.89 16.58 -6.97
CA MET A 36 2.16 15.23 -6.49
C MET A 36 2.38 15.18 -4.97
N LEU A 37 3.12 16.14 -4.43
CA LEU A 37 3.37 16.22 -2.99
C LEU A 37 2.14 16.63 -2.18
N ALA A 38 1.26 17.41 -2.79
CA ALA A 38 0.01 17.87 -2.19
C ALA A 38 -1.17 16.93 -2.46
N ALA A 39 -0.93 15.77 -3.10
CA ALA A 39 -1.99 14.79 -3.37
C ALA A 39 -2.70 14.40 -2.08
N PRO A 40 -4.03 14.49 -2.03
CA PRO A 40 -4.77 14.17 -0.83
C PRO A 40 -4.65 12.68 -0.49
N GLU A 41 -4.60 12.41 0.79
CA GLU A 41 -4.75 11.04 1.28
C GLU A 41 -6.22 10.63 1.14
N ILE A 42 -6.42 9.41 0.69
CA ILE A 42 -7.73 8.81 0.58
C ILE A 42 -7.84 7.60 1.52
N THR A 43 -9.04 7.36 1.97
CA THR A 43 -9.40 6.15 2.72
C THR A 43 -10.02 5.17 1.76
N LYS A 44 -9.47 3.97 1.67
CA LYS A 44 -9.98 2.90 0.81
C LYS A 44 -10.30 1.66 1.62
N ALA A 45 -11.54 1.16 1.45
CA ALA A 45 -11.95 -0.11 2.01
C ALA A 45 -11.70 -1.23 0.98
N ILE A 46 -10.95 -2.25 1.40
CA ILE A 46 -10.71 -3.46 0.62
C ILE A 46 -11.46 -4.60 1.28
N ARG A 47 -12.32 -5.26 0.55
CA ARG A 47 -13.18 -6.34 1.03
C ARG A 47 -12.73 -7.68 0.46
N ASP A 48 -13.17 -8.74 1.12
CA ASP A 48 -12.94 -10.12 0.68
C ASP A 48 -11.46 -10.49 0.55
N VAL A 49 -10.65 -9.99 1.48
CA VAL A 49 -9.22 -10.33 1.52
C VAL A 49 -9.07 -11.71 2.15
N PRO A 50 -8.45 -12.67 1.44
CA PRO A 50 -8.17 -13.98 2.00
C PRO A 50 -7.09 -13.90 3.07
N ILE A 51 -7.20 -14.73 4.09
CA ILE A 51 -6.17 -14.86 5.12
C ILE A 51 -5.21 -16.00 4.80
N THR A 52 -3.97 -15.82 5.21
CA THR A 52 -2.95 -16.88 5.21
C THR A 52 -2.64 -17.22 6.66
N VAL A 53 -2.64 -18.50 7.00
CA VAL A 53 -2.31 -18.97 8.36
C VAL A 53 -0.83 -19.31 8.43
N ASP A 54 -0.13 -18.68 9.37
CA ASP A 54 1.28 -18.96 9.64
C ASP A 54 1.38 -19.94 10.82
N ILE A 55 1.67 -21.20 10.49
CA ILE A 55 1.81 -22.29 11.45
C ILE A 55 3.27 -22.67 11.56
N PRO A 56 3.81 -22.92 12.79
CA PRO A 56 5.16 -23.43 12.93
C PRO A 56 5.29 -24.80 12.24
N THR A 57 6.30 -24.96 11.42
CA THR A 57 6.56 -26.22 10.70
C THR A 57 6.86 -27.40 11.65
N SER A 58 7.37 -27.09 12.84
CA SER A 58 7.64 -28.07 13.87
C SER A 58 6.41 -28.61 14.60
N ALA A 59 5.28 -27.90 14.52
CA ALA A 59 4.08 -28.24 15.27
C ALA A 59 3.25 -29.37 14.62
N MET A 60 3.49 -29.68 13.34
CA MET A 60 2.75 -30.68 12.57
C MET A 60 1.22 -30.52 12.65
N LEU A 61 0.75 -29.28 12.68
CA LEU A 61 -0.65 -28.92 12.75
C LEU A 61 -1.18 -28.55 11.38
N GLU A 62 -2.47 -28.78 11.20
CA GLU A 62 -3.21 -28.38 10.01
C GLU A 62 -4.47 -27.64 10.42
N VAL A 63 -4.81 -26.58 9.69
CA VAL A 63 -6.06 -25.85 9.89
C VAL A 63 -7.19 -26.60 9.21
N VAL A 64 -8.18 -27.02 9.99
CA VAL A 64 -9.33 -27.77 9.49
C VAL A 64 -10.58 -26.90 9.38
N ASP A 65 -10.62 -25.77 10.06
CA ASP A 65 -11.74 -24.82 10.02
C ASP A 65 -11.27 -23.38 10.23
N GLY A 66 -11.93 -22.46 9.58
CA GLY A 66 -11.73 -21.00 9.73
C GLY A 66 -10.74 -20.37 8.75
N ALA A 67 -9.96 -21.15 7.99
CA ALA A 67 -8.96 -20.63 7.06
C ALA A 67 -9.56 -19.93 5.82
N ASP A 68 -10.82 -20.16 5.52
CA ASP A 68 -11.56 -19.54 4.43
C ASP A 68 -12.23 -18.20 4.83
N THR A 69 -12.02 -17.76 6.05
CA THR A 69 -12.55 -16.48 6.52
C THR A 69 -11.98 -15.33 5.71
N LYS A 70 -12.85 -14.44 5.28
CA LYS A 70 -12.47 -13.22 4.54
C LYS A 70 -12.55 -12.02 5.46
N VAL A 71 -11.61 -11.09 5.27
CA VAL A 71 -11.53 -9.88 6.07
C VAL A 71 -11.66 -8.64 5.22
N SER A 72 -12.10 -7.57 5.86
CA SER A 72 -12.14 -6.24 5.25
C SER A 72 -11.11 -5.35 5.92
N LEU A 73 -10.37 -4.62 5.10
CA LEU A 73 -9.36 -3.68 5.53
C LEU A 73 -9.75 -2.27 5.15
N VAL A 74 -9.42 -1.32 5.99
CA VAL A 74 -9.48 0.10 5.65
C VAL A 74 -8.06 0.65 5.65
N LEU A 75 -7.66 1.17 4.50
CA LEU A 75 -6.33 1.72 4.26
C LEU A 75 -6.42 3.23 4.05
N ASP A 76 -5.49 3.95 4.63
CA ASP A 76 -5.24 5.36 4.34
C ASP A 76 -3.93 5.50 3.59
N GLY A 77 -3.96 6.25 2.51
CA GLY A 77 -2.77 6.49 1.71
C GLY A 77 -3.06 7.42 0.55
N LYS A 78 -2.05 7.68 -0.25
CA LYS A 78 -2.19 8.55 -1.42
C LYS A 78 -2.91 7.81 -2.54
N GLN A 79 -3.79 8.51 -3.22
CA GLN A 79 -4.63 7.95 -4.28
C GLN A 79 -3.83 7.25 -5.37
N PHE A 80 -2.68 7.77 -5.75
CA PHE A 80 -1.84 7.17 -6.79
C PHE A 80 -1.14 5.88 -6.33
N GLU A 81 -1.03 5.67 -5.01
CA GLU A 81 -0.42 4.46 -4.43
C GLU A 81 -1.46 3.36 -4.20
N ILE A 82 -2.56 3.68 -3.54
CA ILE A 82 -3.57 2.70 -3.13
C ILE A 82 -4.85 2.70 -3.97
N GLY A 83 -5.00 3.66 -4.88
CA GLY A 83 -6.22 3.81 -5.69
C GLY A 83 -6.58 2.58 -6.52
N SER A 84 -5.59 1.82 -6.95
CA SER A 84 -5.75 0.58 -7.72
C SER A 84 -5.64 -0.69 -6.88
N TYR A 85 -5.47 -0.59 -5.57
CA TYR A 85 -5.31 -1.76 -4.71
C TYR A 85 -6.62 -2.56 -4.63
N GLY A 86 -6.48 -3.86 -4.78
CA GLY A 86 -7.51 -4.86 -4.59
C GLY A 86 -7.10 -5.88 -3.52
N PRO A 87 -7.91 -6.93 -3.30
CA PRO A 87 -7.60 -7.98 -2.32
C PRO A 87 -6.27 -8.69 -2.56
N GLU A 88 -5.80 -8.72 -3.81
CA GLU A 88 -4.53 -9.32 -4.22
C GLU A 88 -3.30 -8.49 -3.85
N ASN A 89 -3.46 -7.20 -3.59
CA ASN A 89 -2.37 -6.28 -3.27
C ASN A 89 -2.04 -6.22 -1.79
N VAL A 90 -2.90 -6.75 -0.94
CA VAL A 90 -2.72 -6.81 0.51
C VAL A 90 -2.70 -8.26 0.97
N ARG A 91 -1.87 -8.54 1.95
CA ARG A 91 -1.76 -9.86 2.53
C ARG A 91 -2.07 -9.80 4.01
N VAL A 92 -3.06 -10.57 4.43
CA VAL A 92 -3.42 -10.71 5.84
C VAL A 92 -2.96 -12.08 6.32
N VAL A 93 -2.24 -12.10 7.41
CA VAL A 93 -1.69 -13.30 8.01
C VAL A 93 -2.29 -13.50 9.39
N ALA A 94 -2.81 -14.70 9.65
CA ALA A 94 -3.16 -15.14 10.98
C ALA A 94 -1.90 -15.70 11.65
N ASP A 95 -1.43 -15.01 12.68
CA ASP A 95 -0.20 -15.40 13.39
C ASP A 95 -0.50 -16.52 14.39
N ALA A 96 -0.32 -17.75 13.95
CA ALA A 96 -0.48 -18.96 14.76
C ALA A 96 0.88 -19.53 15.21
N SER A 97 1.94 -18.75 15.18
CA SER A 97 3.30 -19.21 15.49
C SER A 97 3.48 -19.69 16.94
N ALA A 98 2.62 -19.23 17.86
CA ALA A 98 2.62 -19.66 19.26
C ALA A 98 1.79 -20.92 19.53
N ILE A 99 1.06 -21.43 18.53
CA ILE A 99 0.18 -22.59 18.67
C ILE A 99 0.98 -23.87 18.39
N THR A 100 1.07 -24.73 19.36
CA THR A 100 1.82 -25.98 19.28
C THR A 100 0.96 -27.23 19.50
N GLU A 101 -0.28 -27.06 19.97
CA GLU A 101 -1.21 -28.13 20.28
C GLU A 101 -2.48 -28.01 19.44
N PRO A 102 -3.13 -29.14 19.09
CA PRO A 102 -4.42 -29.09 18.41
C PRO A 102 -5.50 -28.49 19.30
N GLY A 103 -6.49 -27.87 18.69
CA GLY A 103 -7.60 -27.22 19.37
C GLY A 103 -8.13 -26.02 18.58
N THR A 104 -9.07 -25.34 19.19
CA THR A 104 -9.66 -24.12 18.62
C THR A 104 -9.11 -22.89 19.34
N TYR A 105 -8.57 -21.98 18.56
CA TYR A 105 -7.91 -20.79 19.06
C TYR A 105 -8.40 -19.55 18.34
N GLU A 106 -8.46 -18.44 19.05
CA GLU A 106 -8.66 -17.12 18.48
C GLU A 106 -7.28 -16.53 18.15
N VAL A 107 -7.05 -16.26 16.88
CA VAL A 107 -5.75 -15.86 16.36
C VAL A 107 -5.83 -14.42 15.84
N PRO A 108 -4.91 -13.53 16.26
CA PRO A 108 -4.90 -12.17 15.76
C PRO A 108 -4.49 -12.12 14.29
N LEU A 109 -5.08 -11.18 13.55
CA LEU A 109 -4.77 -10.93 12.16
C LEU A 109 -3.81 -9.76 12.04
N VAL A 110 -2.78 -9.94 11.24
CA VAL A 110 -1.75 -8.92 10.96
C VAL A 110 -1.65 -8.73 9.46
N VAL A 111 -1.55 -7.48 9.04
CA VAL A 111 -1.27 -7.17 7.63
C VAL A 111 0.23 -7.33 7.40
N SER A 112 0.57 -8.26 6.54
CA SER A 112 1.94 -8.50 6.11
C SER A 112 2.23 -7.69 4.86
N ASP A 113 3.34 -6.97 4.88
CA ASP A 113 3.89 -6.33 3.71
C ASP A 113 5.34 -6.77 3.48
N ASN A 114 5.82 -6.59 2.28
CA ASN A 114 7.18 -6.95 1.91
C ASN A 114 8.20 -5.81 2.21
N GLY A 115 7.92 -4.99 3.22
CA GLY A 115 8.85 -3.98 3.71
C GLY A 115 8.74 -2.59 3.08
N THR A 116 7.86 -2.39 2.11
CA THR A 116 7.66 -1.06 1.48
C THR A 116 6.22 -0.64 1.62
N ARG A 117 5.83 -0.31 2.84
CA ARG A 117 4.47 0.14 3.10
C ARG A 117 4.33 1.63 2.84
N SER A 118 3.58 1.98 1.81
CA SER A 118 3.22 3.37 1.48
C SER A 118 1.84 3.77 2.00
N TYR A 119 1.17 2.87 2.72
CA TYR A 119 -0.16 3.07 3.28
C TYR A 119 -0.20 2.74 4.77
N THR A 120 -1.21 3.27 5.46
CA THR A 120 -1.50 2.96 6.86
C THR A 120 -2.77 2.13 6.95
N VAL A 121 -2.74 1.05 7.72
CA VAL A 121 -3.94 0.25 8.01
C VAL A 121 -4.69 0.91 9.17
N THR A 122 -5.88 1.42 8.90
CA THR A 122 -6.71 2.10 9.88
C THR A 122 -7.55 1.11 10.68
N SER A 123 -8.10 0.09 10.01
CA SER A 123 -8.88 -0.95 10.68
C SER A 123 -8.84 -2.28 9.92
N ILE A 124 -9.00 -3.35 10.67
CA ILE A 124 -9.18 -4.72 10.17
C ILE A 124 -10.47 -5.25 10.80
N SER A 125 -11.35 -5.79 9.99
CA SER A 125 -12.60 -6.38 10.47
C SER A 125 -12.85 -7.74 9.80
N PRO A 126 -12.93 -8.83 10.56
CA PRO A 126 -12.65 -8.96 12.00
C PRO A 126 -11.16 -8.78 12.34
N ALA A 127 -10.85 -8.36 13.56
CA ALA A 127 -9.46 -8.20 14.01
C ALA A 127 -8.79 -9.52 14.39
N THR A 128 -9.59 -10.52 14.71
CA THR A 128 -9.17 -11.88 15.06
C THR A 128 -9.99 -12.89 14.28
N VAL A 129 -9.48 -14.09 14.14
CA VAL A 129 -10.17 -15.22 13.52
C VAL A 129 -10.09 -16.43 14.42
N THR A 130 -11.18 -17.17 14.52
CA THR A 130 -11.23 -18.45 15.23
C THR A 130 -10.80 -19.56 14.26
N LEU A 131 -9.70 -20.22 14.59
CA LEU A 131 -9.15 -21.31 13.80
C LEU A 131 -9.14 -22.60 14.61
N THR A 132 -9.48 -23.69 13.97
CA THR A 132 -9.39 -25.04 14.53
C THR A 132 -8.22 -25.78 13.90
N PHE A 133 -7.34 -26.28 14.74
CA PHE A 133 -6.14 -27.02 14.35
C PHE A 133 -6.28 -28.48 14.76
N GLU A 134 -5.84 -29.35 13.87
CA GLU A 134 -5.68 -30.79 14.15
C GLU A 134 -4.26 -31.24 13.82
N THR A 135 -3.84 -32.31 14.46
CA THR A 135 -2.55 -32.91 14.16
C THR A 135 -2.55 -33.50 12.75
N ARG A 136 -1.58 -33.09 11.94
CA ARG A 136 -1.41 -33.66 10.61
C ARG A 136 -1.10 -35.16 10.70
N ALA A 137 -2.03 -35.99 10.27
CA ALA A 137 -1.82 -37.40 10.17
C ALA A 137 -0.89 -37.73 8.99
N THR A 138 0.32 -38.16 9.25
CA THR A 138 1.18 -38.75 8.21
C THR A 138 0.71 -40.18 7.96
N LYS A 139 -0.04 -40.39 6.88
CA LYS A 139 -0.40 -41.72 6.46
C LYS A 139 0.81 -42.36 5.80
N LEU A 140 1.49 -43.22 6.55
CA LEU A 140 2.49 -44.13 5.99
C LEU A 140 1.75 -45.18 5.17
N LEU A 141 1.92 -45.11 3.89
CA LEU A 141 1.54 -46.17 2.97
C LEU A 141 2.74 -47.08 2.73
#